data_014a1fd0414e68e3d5e18df3de414b17
#
_entry.id   014a1fd0414e68e3d5e18df3de414b17
#
_cell.length_a   1.000
_cell.length_b   1.000
_cell.length_c   1.000
_cell.angle_alpha   90.00
_cell.angle_beta   90.00
_cell.angle_gamma   90.00
#
_symmetry.space_group_name_H-M   'P 1'
#
loop_
_entity.id
_entity.type
_entity.pdbx_description
1 polymer ?
#
loop_
_entity_poly.entity_id
_entity_poly.type
_entity_poly.pdbx_seq_one_letter_code
_entity_poly.pdbx_strand_id
1 'polypeptide(L)' 'MKKQKYYTIYKINKETKDIEYVEELTSAEEVQKEYNLKNKKSIYNYLVKDIDEVDVFSLKNYLKNNYFVMIDTDIVES' A
#
# COMPACT_ATOMS: atom_id res chain seq x y z
N MET A 1 -13.42 17.18 13.25
CA MET A 1 -13.11 16.10 12.29
C MET A 1 -11.61 15.97 12.09
N LYS A 2 -11.11 14.77 12.21
CA LYS A 2 -9.73 14.46 11.91
C LYS A 2 -9.68 13.51 10.71
N LYS A 3 -8.67 13.67 9.87
CA LYS A 3 -8.43 12.75 8.77
C LYS A 3 -7.36 11.76 9.18
N GLN A 4 -7.67 10.47 9.03
CA GLN A 4 -6.74 9.40 9.32
C GLN A 4 -6.32 8.72 8.03
N LYS A 5 -5.02 8.63 7.81
CA LYS A 5 -4.48 7.90 6.65
C LYS A 5 -4.22 6.46 7.03
N TYR A 6 -4.66 5.57 6.20
CA TYR A 6 -4.43 4.14 6.34
C TYR A 6 -3.60 3.66 5.17
N TYR A 7 -2.59 2.88 5.47
CA TYR A 7 -1.72 2.28 4.47
C TYR A 7 -2.09 0.82 4.36
N THR A 8 -2.91 0.50 3.38
CA THR A 8 -3.41 -0.86 3.20
C THR A 8 -2.48 -1.63 2.29
N ILE A 9 -2.01 -2.77 2.76
CA ILE A 9 -1.08 -3.61 2.03
C ILE A 9 -1.85 -4.71 1.33
N TYR A 10 -1.62 -4.85 0.03
CA TYR A 10 -2.22 -5.89 -0.77
C TYR A 10 -1.15 -6.72 -1.44
N LYS A 11 -1.49 -7.96 -1.76
CA LYS A 11 -0.62 -8.86 -2.51
C LYS A 11 -1.30 -9.20 -3.84
N ILE A 12 -0.53 -9.17 -4.92
CA ILE A 12 -1.01 -9.50 -6.25
C ILE A 12 -0.58 -10.92 -6.60
N ASN A 13 -1.54 -11.75 -7.05
CA ASN A 13 -1.23 -13.02 -7.66
C ASN A 13 -1.29 -12.82 -9.18
N LYS A 14 -0.14 -12.77 -9.83
CA LYS A 14 -0.08 -12.50 -11.27
C LYS A 14 -0.59 -13.64 -12.13
N GLU A 15 -0.61 -14.85 -11.61
CA GLU A 15 -1.09 -16.02 -12.34
C GLU A 15 -2.61 -16.03 -12.42
N THR A 16 -3.26 -15.77 -11.29
CA THR A 16 -4.73 -15.78 -11.22
C THR A 16 -5.33 -14.39 -11.39
N LYS A 17 -4.50 -13.36 -11.31
CA LYS A 17 -4.89 -11.93 -11.32
C LYS A 17 -5.79 -11.56 -10.14
N ASP A 18 -5.59 -12.21 -9.02
CA ASP A 18 -6.30 -11.89 -7.78
C ASP A 18 -5.49 -10.92 -6.93
N ILE A 19 -6.20 -10.05 -6.23
CA ILE A 19 -5.60 -9.12 -5.28
C ILE A 19 -6.10 -9.52 -3.90
N GLU A 20 -5.16 -9.79 -2.98
CA GLU A 20 -5.48 -10.20 -1.63
C GLU A 20 -5.10 -9.12 -0.63
N TYR A 21 -5.97 -8.88 0.33
CA TYR A 21 -5.67 -8.02 1.47
C TYR A 21 -4.65 -8.72 2.37
N VAL A 22 -3.65 -7.98 2.81
CA VAL A 22 -2.62 -8.51 3.71
C VAL A 22 -2.77 -7.90 5.10
N GLU A 23 -2.65 -6.57 5.19
CA GLU A 23 -2.76 -5.89 6.48
C GLU A 23 -3.00 -4.39 6.26
N GLU A 24 -3.39 -3.72 7.33
CA GLU A 24 -3.58 -2.29 7.33
C GLU A 24 -2.68 -1.67 8.39
N LEU A 25 -1.94 -0.65 8.00
CA LEU A 25 -1.04 0.06 8.88
C LEU A 25 -1.46 1.52 8.97
N THR A 26 -1.21 2.16 10.10
CA THR A 26 -1.70 3.50 10.36
C THR A 26 -0.66 4.60 10.18
N SER A 27 0.58 4.23 9.89
CA SER A 27 1.63 5.22 9.68
C SER A 27 2.66 4.74 8.65
N ALA A 28 3.29 5.71 7.99
CA ALA A 28 4.37 5.40 7.05
C ALA A 28 5.56 4.76 7.76
N GLU A 29 5.76 5.10 9.04
CA GLU A 29 6.85 4.51 9.82
C GLU A 29 6.65 3.02 10.04
N GLU A 30 5.42 2.59 10.26
CA GLU A 30 5.10 1.18 10.40
C GLU A 30 5.39 0.42 9.11
N VAL A 31 5.01 1.02 7.96
CA VAL A 31 5.30 0.42 6.66
C VAL A 31 6.80 0.30 6.45
N GLN A 32 7.53 1.35 6.80
CA GLN A 32 8.99 1.35 6.67
C GLN A 32 9.62 0.21 7.48
N LYS A 33 9.17 0.02 8.71
CA LYS A 33 9.72 -1.02 9.58
C LYS A 33 9.33 -2.43 9.13
N GLU A 34 8.06 -2.62 8.79
CA GLU A 34 7.56 -3.94 8.41
C GLU A 34 8.20 -4.45 7.12
N TYR A 35 8.44 -3.57 6.18
CA TYR A 35 8.96 -3.96 4.87
C TYR A 35 10.40 -3.54 4.65
N ASN A 36 11.08 -3.12 5.73
CA ASN A 36 12.51 -2.79 5.72
C ASN A 36 12.89 -1.80 4.63
N LEU A 37 12.10 -0.73 4.50
CA LEU A 37 12.35 0.30 3.51
C LEU A 37 13.48 1.23 3.97
N LYS A 38 14.17 1.80 3.01
CA LYS A 38 15.30 2.66 3.26
C LYS A 38 14.96 3.91 4.06
N ASN A 39 13.80 4.51 3.75
CA ASN A 39 13.28 5.66 4.47
C ASN A 39 11.78 5.77 4.22
N LYS A 40 11.11 6.70 4.93
CA LYS A 40 9.65 6.87 4.80
C LYS A 40 9.22 7.23 3.37
N LYS A 41 10.06 7.99 2.66
CA LYS A 41 9.71 8.42 1.30
C LYS A 41 9.75 7.27 0.31
N SER A 42 10.45 6.20 0.62
CA SER A 42 10.52 5.03 -0.25
C SER A 42 9.16 4.40 -0.48
N ILE A 43 8.19 4.62 0.42
CA ILE A 43 6.84 4.10 0.27
C ILE A 43 6.17 4.60 -1.01
N TYR A 44 6.51 5.81 -1.44
CA TYR A 44 5.92 6.39 -2.64
C TYR A 44 6.29 5.64 -3.92
N ASN A 45 7.37 4.88 -3.90
CA ASN A 45 7.77 4.06 -5.04
C ASN A 45 6.84 2.86 -5.24
N TYR A 46 6.10 2.49 -4.21
CA TYR A 46 5.25 1.30 -4.21
C TYR A 46 3.77 1.65 -4.08
N LEU A 47 3.47 2.95 -4.13
CA LEU A 47 2.14 3.44 -3.84
C LEU A 47 1.22 3.36 -5.03
N VAL A 48 0.03 2.83 -4.81
CA VAL A 48 -1.04 2.85 -5.80
C VAL A 48 -2.17 3.70 -5.23
N LYS A 49 -2.50 4.78 -5.93
CA LYS A 49 -3.56 5.69 -5.47
C LYS A 49 -4.94 5.24 -5.91
N ASP A 50 -5.03 4.66 -7.09
CA ASP A 50 -6.31 4.23 -7.64
C ASP A 50 -6.10 2.97 -8.47
N ILE A 51 -6.72 1.87 -8.03
CA ILE A 51 -6.62 0.59 -8.73
C ILE A 51 -7.25 0.66 -10.11
N ASP A 52 -8.30 1.46 -10.27
CA ASP A 52 -9.00 1.56 -11.55
C ASP A 52 -8.21 2.30 -12.60
N GLU A 53 -7.32 3.20 -12.20
CA GLU A 53 -6.50 3.99 -13.12
C GLU A 53 -5.16 3.33 -13.44
N VAL A 54 -4.69 2.45 -12.58
CA VAL A 54 -3.37 1.84 -12.71
C VAL A 54 -3.52 0.34 -12.90
N ASP A 55 -2.83 -0.19 -13.92
CA ASP A 55 -2.75 -1.64 -14.07
C ASP A 55 -1.80 -2.20 -13.02
N VAL A 56 -2.39 -2.62 -11.90
CA VAL A 56 -1.61 -3.12 -10.75
C VAL A 56 -0.81 -4.38 -11.09
N PHE A 57 -1.23 -5.12 -12.11
CA PHE A 57 -0.52 -6.34 -12.51
C PHE A 57 0.74 -6.03 -13.32
N SER A 58 0.88 -4.79 -13.78
CA SER A 58 2.05 -4.33 -14.53
C SER A 58 3.02 -3.51 -13.69
N LEU A 59 2.78 -3.40 -12.39
CA LEU A 59 3.68 -2.66 -11.50
C LEU A 59 5.08 -3.27 -11.52
N LYS A 60 6.07 -2.40 -11.53
CA LYS A 60 7.48 -2.82 -11.56
C LYS A 60 8.10 -2.86 -10.17
N ASN A 61 7.59 -2.05 -9.27
CA ASN A 61 8.14 -1.94 -7.92
C ASN A 61 7.16 -2.50 -6.89
N TYR A 62 7.64 -3.41 -6.09
CA TYR A 62 6.85 -4.03 -5.02
C TYR A 62 7.59 -3.93 -3.69
N LEU A 63 6.83 -3.81 -2.60
CA LEU A 63 7.40 -3.82 -1.26
C LEU A 63 8.15 -5.12 -0.98
N LYS A 64 7.53 -6.24 -1.37
CA LYS A 64 8.04 -7.57 -1.12
C LYS A 64 7.16 -8.52 -1.93
N ASN A 65 7.74 -9.43 -2.68
CA ASN A 65 7.01 -10.53 -3.34
C ASN A 65 5.59 -10.17 -3.85
N ASN A 66 5.49 -9.15 -4.71
CA ASN A 66 4.23 -8.70 -5.30
C ASN A 66 3.29 -7.95 -4.33
N TYR A 67 3.84 -7.40 -3.24
CA TYR A 67 3.08 -6.56 -2.31
C TYR A 67 3.11 -5.10 -2.75
N PHE A 68 1.98 -4.43 -2.65
CA PHE A 68 1.91 -2.99 -2.92
C PHE A 68 1.08 -2.28 -1.85
N VAL A 69 1.15 -0.96 -1.83
CA VAL A 69 0.48 -0.15 -0.81
C VAL A 69 -0.55 0.77 -1.45
N MET A 70 -1.74 0.81 -0.86
CA MET A 70 -2.72 1.83 -1.18
C MET A 70 -2.90 2.75 0.02
N ILE A 71 -3.05 4.03 -0.25
CA ILE A 71 -3.38 4.99 0.80
C ILE A 71 -4.88 5.26 0.77
N ASP A 72 -5.54 4.99 1.87
CA ASP A 72 -6.91 5.38 2.11
C ASP A 72 -6.93 6.47 3.16
N THR A 73 -7.84 7.42 3.00
CA THR A 73 -8.02 8.48 3.99
C THR A 73 -9.47 8.47 4.46
N ASP A 74 -9.66 8.22 5.74
CA ASP A 74 -10.97 8.25 6.35
C ASP A 74 -11.11 9.47 7.25
N ILE A 75 -12.32 9.98 7.35
CA ILE A 75 -12.64 11.04 8.29
C ILE A 75 -13.04 10.40 9.60
N VAL A 76 -12.27 10.69 10.64
CA VAL A 76 -12.54 10.15 11.97
C VAL A 76 -13.08 11.28 12.83
N GLU A 77 -14.26 11.05 13.42
CA GLU A 77 -14.82 12.02 14.36
C GLU A 77 -14.14 11.87 15.71
N SER A 78 -13.71 13.01 16.24
CA SER A 78 -13.05 13.03 17.55
C SER A 78 -13.96 13.64 18.61
#